data_1d0e21bc9fa6a8a9b49641bb4d426498
#
_entry.id   1d0e21bc9fa6a8a9b49641bb4d426498
#
_cell.length_a   1.000
_cell.length_b   1.000
_cell.length_c   1.000
_cell.angle_alpha   90.00
_cell.angle_beta   90.00
_cell.angle_gamma   90.00
#
_symmetry.space_group_name_H-M   'P 1'
#
loop_
_entity.id
_entity.type
_entity.pdbx_description
1 polymer ?
#
loop_
_entity_poly.entity_id
_entity_poly.type
_entity_poly.pdbx_seq_one_letter_code
_entity_poly.pdbx_strand_id
1 'polypeptide(L)'
;VTFLRALFTLLRGRGFRRLFVSRVTSSFSDGVFQVALASHVLFNPEQAADAQGIAIAFAIVLLPYSALGPFVGVLLDRWPRRRVIVISQLVRAAAILGVAGLVSGVGTGPAFFGLVLLVFSVNRFILAGLSSAMPHVVPRESLVSANSVAPTCGSLAYLLGGAVGTGLRALGGSDVLDVLLAAAGVVAATWAATRLPFIGPDDTSGAPSVGQITRSVVTGLAEAVRTLPRRARLLLVLVFLTRIPFGFLLLQTLLLFRGPFESGHGARGFGIAAAASAVGFASAAFVTPWLAPRLTAVPYAARMLALGAFVCAVLGPFLTPWSIVVVGFFVSFTSQCVKITVDSLLQAHVDDHLLGRAFSAYDVVYNAGMVAAAALGALVLPATGLAWWPLASFAVIYAGAAMLLGRLWSRATVLDHERPLG
;
A
#
# COMPACT_ATOMS: atom_id res chain seq x y z
N VAL A 1 2.41 -21.92 15.55
CA VAL A 1 1.32 -22.91 15.82
C VAL A 1 -0.04 -22.21 15.93
N THR A 2 -0.10 -20.99 16.47
CA THR A 2 -1.35 -20.23 16.68
C THR A 2 -2.00 -19.73 15.38
N PHE A 3 -1.23 -19.26 14.39
CA PHE A 3 -1.78 -18.71 13.14
C PHE A 3 -2.49 -19.79 12.29
N LEU A 4 -1.83 -20.91 12.03
CA LEU A 4 -2.41 -22.01 11.26
C LEU A 4 -3.66 -22.57 11.94
N ARG A 5 -3.63 -22.71 13.26
CA ARG A 5 -4.80 -23.17 14.02
C ARG A 5 -5.97 -22.20 13.89
N ALA A 6 -5.71 -20.89 13.98
CA ALA A 6 -6.72 -19.85 13.75
C ALA A 6 -7.30 -19.93 12.33
N LEU A 7 -6.43 -20.02 11.31
CA LEU A 7 -6.84 -20.15 9.92
C LEU A 7 -7.77 -21.37 9.71
N PHE A 8 -7.37 -22.56 10.17
CA PHE A 8 -8.19 -23.77 10.01
C PHE A 8 -9.52 -23.68 10.76
N THR A 9 -9.54 -23.07 11.95
CA THR A 9 -10.77 -22.86 12.72
C THR A 9 -11.72 -21.95 11.98
N LEU A 10 -11.23 -20.82 11.45
CA LEU A 10 -12.03 -19.85 10.70
C LEU A 10 -12.57 -20.44 9.37
N LEU A 11 -11.78 -21.25 8.68
CA LEU A 11 -12.19 -21.89 7.41
C LEU A 11 -13.32 -22.91 7.57
N ARG A 12 -13.60 -23.41 8.79
CA ARG A 12 -14.77 -24.25 9.05
C ARG A 12 -16.08 -23.47 8.86
N GLY A 13 -16.08 -22.14 9.09
CA GLY A 13 -17.22 -21.27 8.86
C GLY A 13 -17.48 -21.05 7.35
N ARG A 14 -18.67 -21.45 6.84
CA ARG A 14 -19.02 -21.31 5.43
C ARG A 14 -18.96 -19.86 4.93
N GLY A 15 -19.38 -18.90 5.73
CA GLY A 15 -19.35 -17.46 5.40
C GLY A 15 -17.91 -16.96 5.26
N PHE A 16 -17.08 -17.19 6.27
CA PHE A 16 -15.68 -16.80 6.24
C PHE A 16 -14.94 -17.46 5.09
N ARG A 17 -15.12 -18.76 4.87
CA ARG A 17 -14.44 -19.49 3.78
C ARG A 17 -14.71 -18.88 2.41
N ARG A 18 -15.96 -18.50 2.11
CA ARG A 18 -16.34 -17.84 0.85
C ARG A 18 -15.70 -16.47 0.70
N LEU A 19 -15.72 -15.66 1.76
CA LEU A 19 -15.07 -14.35 1.81
C LEU A 19 -13.54 -14.50 1.65
N PHE A 20 -12.95 -15.44 2.36
CA PHE A 20 -11.52 -15.74 2.31
C PHE A 20 -11.07 -16.16 0.90
N VAL A 21 -11.79 -17.09 0.26
CA VAL A 21 -11.50 -17.51 -1.12
C VAL A 21 -11.58 -16.33 -2.07
N SER A 22 -12.66 -15.53 -2.01
CA SER A 22 -12.78 -14.31 -2.83
C SER A 22 -11.60 -13.37 -2.63
N ARG A 23 -11.17 -13.14 -1.38
CA ARG A 23 -10.04 -12.26 -1.05
C ARG A 23 -8.71 -12.79 -1.58
N VAL A 24 -8.39 -14.04 -1.29
CA VAL A 24 -7.12 -14.66 -1.67
C VAL A 24 -6.97 -14.74 -3.19
N THR A 25 -8.03 -15.19 -3.88
CA THR A 25 -8.03 -15.28 -5.36
C THR A 25 -7.93 -13.91 -6.00
N SER A 26 -8.66 -12.91 -5.48
CA SER A 26 -8.58 -11.52 -5.94
C SER A 26 -7.17 -10.94 -5.75
N SER A 27 -6.57 -11.14 -4.57
CA SER A 27 -5.21 -10.66 -4.28
C SER A 27 -4.14 -11.36 -5.13
N PHE A 28 -4.28 -12.65 -5.39
CA PHE A 28 -3.41 -13.38 -6.32
C PHE A 28 -3.47 -12.75 -7.72
N SER A 29 -4.68 -12.49 -8.22
CA SER A 29 -4.88 -11.83 -9.52
C SER A 29 -4.27 -10.43 -9.57
N ASP A 30 -4.30 -9.69 -8.45
CA ASP A 30 -3.63 -8.39 -8.33
C ASP A 30 -2.12 -8.52 -8.52
N GLY A 31 -1.51 -9.53 -7.93
CA GLY A 31 -0.09 -9.79 -8.06
C GLY A 31 0.32 -10.08 -9.51
N VAL A 32 -0.42 -10.97 -10.19
CA VAL A 32 -0.20 -11.29 -11.62
C VAL A 32 -0.38 -10.05 -12.48
N PHE A 33 -1.47 -9.31 -12.29
CA PHE A 33 -1.78 -8.10 -13.06
C PHE A 33 -0.71 -7.01 -12.90
N GLN A 34 -0.17 -6.81 -11.69
CA GLN A 34 0.88 -5.81 -11.46
C GLN A 34 2.20 -6.18 -12.13
N VAL A 35 2.54 -7.46 -12.22
CA VAL A 35 3.72 -7.91 -12.98
C VAL A 35 3.53 -7.65 -14.47
N ALA A 36 2.34 -7.99 -15.02
CA ALA A 36 2.01 -7.70 -16.42
C ALA A 36 2.12 -6.20 -16.72
N LEU A 37 1.52 -5.37 -15.84
CA LEU A 37 1.55 -3.92 -15.97
C LEU A 37 2.99 -3.37 -15.89
N ALA A 38 3.77 -3.82 -14.91
CA ALA A 38 5.16 -3.41 -14.76
C ALA A 38 6.00 -3.80 -15.98
N SER A 39 5.84 -5.02 -16.48
CA SER A 39 6.52 -5.47 -17.70
C SER A 39 6.14 -4.60 -18.91
N HIS A 40 4.86 -4.40 -19.14
CA HIS A 40 4.36 -3.70 -20.31
C HIS A 40 4.70 -2.19 -20.29
N VAL A 41 4.54 -1.53 -19.15
CA VAL A 41 4.77 -0.07 -19.04
C VAL A 41 6.22 0.28 -18.78
N LEU A 42 6.92 -0.53 -17.97
CA LEU A 42 8.24 -0.14 -17.46
C LEU A 42 9.39 -0.74 -18.27
N PHE A 43 9.20 -1.89 -18.89
CA PHE A 43 10.28 -2.63 -19.57
C PHE A 43 10.03 -2.89 -21.05
N ASN A 44 9.01 -2.28 -21.66
CA ASN A 44 8.84 -2.34 -23.11
C ASN A 44 9.77 -1.30 -23.78
N PRO A 45 10.77 -1.74 -24.59
CA PRO A 45 11.70 -0.83 -25.24
C PRO A 45 11.03 0.14 -26.23
N GLU A 46 9.92 -0.28 -26.86
CA GLU A 46 9.20 0.54 -27.85
C GLU A 46 8.41 1.69 -27.20
N GLN A 47 8.19 1.61 -25.88
CA GLN A 47 7.39 2.55 -25.11
C GLN A 47 8.20 3.17 -23.97
N ALA A 48 9.47 3.50 -24.23
CA ALA A 48 10.35 4.10 -23.24
C ALA A 48 9.75 5.40 -22.69
N ALA A 49 8.95 5.28 -21.63
CA ALA A 49 8.43 6.41 -20.90
C ALA A 49 9.61 7.18 -20.28
N ASP A 50 9.62 8.50 -20.46
CA ASP A 50 10.51 9.38 -19.73
C ASP A 50 10.20 9.39 -18.23
N ALA A 51 10.96 10.11 -17.42
CA ALA A 51 10.74 10.21 -15.99
C ALA A 51 9.33 10.74 -15.64
N GLN A 52 8.77 11.59 -16.51
CA GLN A 52 7.40 12.13 -16.32
C GLN A 52 6.34 11.06 -16.59
N GLY A 53 6.48 10.27 -17.66
CA GLY A 53 5.57 9.17 -17.97
C GLY A 53 5.56 8.11 -16.86
N ILE A 54 6.72 7.79 -16.30
CA ILE A 54 6.85 6.88 -15.16
C ILE A 54 6.16 7.46 -13.91
N ALA A 55 6.36 8.74 -13.62
CA ALA A 55 5.71 9.40 -12.48
C ALA A 55 4.18 9.43 -12.65
N ILE A 56 3.68 9.67 -13.86
CA ILE A 56 2.26 9.60 -14.20
C ILE A 56 1.73 8.18 -13.97
N ALA A 57 2.46 7.15 -14.41
CA ALA A 57 2.08 5.76 -14.18
C ALA A 57 1.97 5.44 -12.67
N PHE A 58 2.95 5.88 -11.86
CA PHE A 58 2.86 5.74 -10.40
C PHE A 58 1.71 6.54 -9.80
N ALA A 59 1.46 7.77 -10.26
CA ALA A 59 0.33 8.56 -9.80
C ALA A 59 -1.00 7.83 -10.08
N ILE A 60 -1.17 7.27 -11.26
CA ILE A 60 -2.36 6.50 -11.66
C ILE A 60 -2.56 5.27 -10.77
N VAL A 61 -1.49 4.55 -10.44
CA VAL A 61 -1.56 3.37 -9.57
C VAL A 61 -1.90 3.75 -8.11
N LEU A 62 -1.37 4.88 -7.62
CA LEU A 62 -1.44 5.25 -6.21
C LEU A 62 -2.56 6.24 -5.88
N LEU A 63 -2.97 7.08 -6.84
CA LEU A 63 -3.99 8.11 -6.66
C LEU A 63 -5.34 7.56 -6.17
N PRO A 64 -5.84 6.40 -6.65
CA PRO A 64 -7.08 5.82 -6.14
C PRO A 64 -7.04 5.52 -4.65
N TYR A 65 -5.88 5.16 -4.12
CA TYR A 65 -5.71 4.87 -2.69
C TYR A 65 -5.89 6.11 -1.82
N SER A 66 -5.47 7.28 -2.30
CA SER A 66 -5.62 8.55 -1.59
C SER A 66 -6.99 9.20 -1.81
N ALA A 67 -7.46 9.20 -3.07
CA ALA A 67 -8.67 9.94 -3.45
C ALA A 67 -9.95 9.21 -3.08
N LEU A 68 -10.02 7.89 -3.26
CA LEU A 68 -11.26 7.11 -3.08
C LEU A 68 -11.42 6.53 -1.67
N GLY A 69 -10.33 6.35 -0.93
CA GLY A 69 -10.36 5.74 0.40
C GLY A 69 -11.47 6.28 1.31
N PRO A 70 -11.56 7.60 1.52
CA PRO A 70 -12.57 8.21 2.38
C PRO A 70 -14.03 8.04 1.90
N PHE A 71 -14.23 7.91 0.58
CA PHE A 71 -15.59 7.79 -0.01
C PHE A 71 -16.14 6.38 0.05
N VAL A 72 -15.26 5.38 0.04
CA VAL A 72 -15.64 3.96 -0.05
C VAL A 72 -16.47 3.54 1.17
N GLY A 73 -16.10 3.98 2.38
CA GLY A 73 -16.83 3.67 3.61
C GLY A 73 -18.29 4.11 3.54
N VAL A 74 -18.52 5.36 3.14
CA VAL A 74 -19.87 5.94 3.09
C VAL A 74 -20.76 5.28 2.04
N LEU A 75 -20.18 4.82 0.92
CA LEU A 75 -20.93 4.08 -0.11
C LEU A 75 -21.28 2.66 0.36
N LEU A 76 -20.40 2.02 1.12
CA LEU A 76 -20.61 0.69 1.69
C LEU A 76 -21.69 0.68 2.78
N ASP A 77 -21.93 1.79 3.45
CA ASP A 77 -23.00 1.93 4.44
C ASP A 77 -24.39 1.96 3.80
N ARG A 78 -24.49 2.25 2.48
CA ARG A 78 -25.76 2.38 1.75
C ARG A 78 -26.16 1.15 0.96
N TRP A 79 -25.20 0.39 0.49
CA TRP A 79 -25.43 -0.70 -0.44
C TRP A 79 -25.17 -2.06 0.20
N PRO A 80 -25.94 -3.10 -0.18
CA PRO A 80 -25.64 -4.45 0.25
C PRO A 80 -24.20 -4.81 -0.11
N ARG A 81 -23.40 -5.08 0.90
CA ARG A 81 -21.94 -5.30 0.78
C ARG A 81 -21.60 -6.39 -0.23
N ARG A 82 -22.43 -7.46 -0.28
CA ARG A 82 -22.32 -8.51 -1.30
C ARG A 82 -22.45 -7.96 -2.72
N ARG A 83 -23.45 -7.07 -2.98
CA ARG A 83 -23.64 -6.47 -4.31
C ARG A 83 -22.46 -5.60 -4.70
N VAL A 84 -21.96 -4.81 -3.77
CA VAL A 84 -20.78 -3.96 -4.01
C VAL A 84 -19.58 -4.81 -4.40
N ILE A 85 -19.27 -5.88 -3.66
CA ILE A 85 -18.14 -6.76 -3.97
C ILE A 85 -18.33 -7.41 -5.34
N VAL A 86 -19.51 -7.96 -5.66
CA VAL A 86 -19.77 -8.67 -6.93
C VAL A 86 -19.68 -7.71 -8.11
N ILE A 87 -20.39 -6.56 -8.05
CA ILE A 87 -20.39 -5.57 -9.13
C ILE A 87 -18.98 -5.02 -9.34
N SER A 88 -18.28 -4.68 -8.27
CA SER A 88 -16.90 -4.20 -8.34
C SER A 88 -15.98 -5.23 -9.00
N GLN A 89 -16.08 -6.51 -8.63
CA GLN A 89 -15.29 -7.57 -9.27
C GLN A 89 -15.61 -7.72 -10.76
N LEU A 90 -16.90 -7.63 -11.16
CA LEU A 90 -17.29 -7.70 -12.57
C LEU A 90 -16.76 -6.51 -13.38
N VAL A 91 -16.93 -5.29 -12.87
CA VAL A 91 -16.39 -4.06 -13.51
C VAL A 91 -14.87 -4.18 -13.64
N ARG A 92 -14.20 -4.69 -12.61
CA ARG A 92 -12.77 -4.90 -12.63
C ARG A 92 -12.33 -5.95 -13.64
N ALA A 93 -13.04 -7.09 -13.74
CA ALA A 93 -12.77 -8.11 -14.74
C ALA A 93 -12.90 -7.56 -16.17
N ALA A 94 -13.97 -6.79 -16.44
CA ALA A 94 -14.18 -6.14 -17.72
C ALA A 94 -13.04 -5.13 -18.03
N ALA A 95 -12.62 -4.32 -17.04
CA ALA A 95 -11.51 -3.38 -17.21
C ALA A 95 -10.19 -4.10 -17.50
N ILE A 96 -9.88 -5.21 -16.80
CA ILE A 96 -8.67 -6.02 -17.04
C ILE A 96 -8.72 -6.64 -18.46
N LEU A 97 -9.86 -7.14 -18.91
CA LEU A 97 -10.02 -7.64 -20.29
C LEU A 97 -9.84 -6.51 -21.31
N GLY A 98 -10.32 -5.30 -21.02
CA GLY A 98 -10.05 -4.11 -21.83
C GLY A 98 -8.56 -3.78 -21.91
N VAL A 99 -7.84 -3.89 -20.79
CA VAL A 99 -6.37 -3.75 -20.77
C VAL A 99 -5.71 -4.82 -21.64
N ALA A 100 -6.17 -6.09 -21.57
CA ALA A 100 -5.63 -7.15 -22.44
C ALA A 100 -5.79 -6.83 -23.94
N GLY A 101 -6.97 -6.32 -24.32
CA GLY A 101 -7.22 -5.88 -25.69
C GLY A 101 -6.31 -4.74 -26.16
N LEU A 102 -6.04 -3.76 -25.30
CA LEU A 102 -5.13 -2.65 -25.63
C LEU A 102 -3.66 -3.10 -25.69
N VAL A 103 -3.23 -3.97 -24.79
CA VAL A 103 -1.88 -4.55 -24.75
C VAL A 103 -1.61 -5.35 -26.04
N SER A 104 -2.61 -6.02 -26.58
CA SER A 104 -2.47 -6.83 -27.82
C SER A 104 -2.47 -6.02 -29.12
N GLY A 105 -2.92 -4.75 -29.14
CA GLY A 105 -3.14 -4.04 -30.40
C GLY A 105 -2.71 -2.57 -30.46
N VAL A 106 -3.07 -1.76 -29.47
CA VAL A 106 -3.00 -0.28 -29.59
C VAL A 106 -1.85 0.32 -28.75
N GLY A 107 -1.29 -0.46 -27.81
CA GLY A 107 -0.22 0.04 -26.93
C GLY A 107 -0.71 0.91 -25.75
N THR A 108 0.23 1.62 -25.11
CA THR A 108 -0.05 2.46 -23.93
C THR A 108 -0.50 3.86 -24.35
N GLY A 109 -1.80 4.08 -24.38
CA GLY A 109 -2.42 5.40 -24.59
C GLY A 109 -3.27 5.82 -23.39
N PRO A 110 -3.94 6.98 -23.43
CA PRO A 110 -4.80 7.47 -22.36
C PRO A 110 -5.89 6.47 -21.93
N ALA A 111 -6.44 5.69 -22.88
CA ALA A 111 -7.42 4.65 -22.62
C ALA A 111 -6.85 3.52 -21.75
N PHE A 112 -5.61 3.09 -22.01
CA PHE A 112 -4.91 2.09 -21.20
C PHE A 112 -4.77 2.58 -19.75
N PHE A 113 -4.25 3.78 -19.56
CA PHE A 113 -4.08 4.35 -18.21
C PHE A 113 -5.42 4.59 -17.51
N GLY A 114 -6.46 4.97 -18.25
CA GLY A 114 -7.82 5.10 -17.72
C GLY A 114 -8.38 3.77 -17.21
N LEU A 115 -8.20 2.68 -17.95
CA LEU A 115 -8.62 1.35 -17.52
C LEU A 115 -7.79 0.84 -16.32
N VAL A 116 -6.48 1.07 -16.31
CA VAL A 116 -5.62 0.75 -15.17
C VAL A 116 -6.06 1.51 -13.91
N LEU A 117 -6.32 2.81 -14.04
CA LEU A 117 -6.86 3.63 -12.95
C LEU A 117 -8.19 3.07 -12.43
N LEU A 118 -9.08 2.65 -13.34
CA LEU A 118 -10.35 2.02 -12.99
C LEU A 118 -10.13 0.71 -12.23
N VAL A 119 -9.22 -0.16 -12.67
CA VAL A 119 -8.90 -1.43 -12.00
C VAL A 119 -8.46 -1.19 -10.55
N PHE A 120 -7.53 -0.26 -10.32
CA PHE A 120 -7.07 0.05 -8.96
C PHE A 120 -8.12 0.77 -8.12
N SER A 121 -8.91 1.66 -8.73
CA SER A 121 -10.01 2.37 -8.07
C SER A 121 -11.07 1.39 -7.54
N VAL A 122 -11.49 0.47 -8.40
CA VAL A 122 -12.50 -0.55 -8.05
C VAL A 122 -11.95 -1.54 -7.02
N ASN A 123 -10.64 -1.83 -7.06
CA ASN A 123 -10.01 -2.71 -6.06
C ASN A 123 -10.15 -2.15 -4.63
N ARG A 124 -10.14 -0.84 -4.44
CA ARG A 124 -10.40 -0.22 -3.12
C ARG A 124 -11.79 -0.55 -2.59
N PHE A 125 -12.82 -0.51 -3.44
CA PHE A 125 -14.18 -0.91 -3.06
C PHE A 125 -14.26 -2.38 -2.67
N ILE A 126 -13.56 -3.25 -3.40
CA ILE A 126 -13.50 -4.68 -3.10
C ILE A 126 -12.86 -4.92 -1.73
N LEU A 127 -11.69 -4.35 -1.47
CA LEU A 127 -10.98 -4.54 -0.20
C LEU A 127 -11.77 -3.99 0.99
N ALA A 128 -12.38 -2.82 0.85
CA ALA A 128 -13.21 -2.23 1.90
C ALA A 128 -14.51 -3.03 2.10
N GLY A 129 -15.14 -3.48 1.02
CA GLY A 129 -16.32 -4.35 1.06
C GLY A 129 -16.05 -5.67 1.77
N LEU A 130 -14.92 -6.32 1.46
CA LEU A 130 -14.51 -7.56 2.12
C LEU A 130 -14.22 -7.34 3.62
N SER A 131 -13.61 -6.20 3.98
CA SER A 131 -13.33 -5.86 5.38
C SER A 131 -14.60 -5.54 6.16
N SER A 132 -15.52 -4.76 5.59
CA SER A 132 -16.81 -4.43 6.21
C SER A 132 -17.79 -5.63 6.28
N ALA A 133 -17.61 -6.64 5.44
CA ALA A 133 -18.38 -7.88 5.50
C ALA A 133 -17.90 -8.84 6.60
N MET A 134 -16.68 -8.67 7.13
CA MET A 134 -16.06 -9.59 8.08
C MET A 134 -16.91 -9.81 9.35
N PRO A 135 -17.43 -8.77 10.04
CA PRO A 135 -18.21 -8.95 11.25
C PRO A 135 -19.51 -9.74 11.07
N HIS A 136 -20.01 -9.85 9.83
CA HIS A 136 -21.25 -10.55 9.50
C HIS A 136 -21.05 -12.04 9.16
N VAL A 137 -19.79 -12.47 8.99
CA VAL A 137 -19.46 -13.84 8.61
C VAL A 137 -18.62 -14.57 9.65
N VAL A 138 -18.23 -13.89 10.73
CA VAL A 138 -17.40 -14.44 11.82
C VAL A 138 -18.00 -14.07 13.18
N PRO A 139 -18.00 -14.96 14.19
CA PRO A 139 -18.35 -14.62 15.55
C PRO A 139 -17.45 -13.49 16.11
N ARG A 140 -18.02 -12.67 17.02
CA ARG A 140 -17.31 -11.51 17.60
C ARG A 140 -15.97 -11.87 18.23
N GLU A 141 -15.91 -13.02 18.91
CA GLU A 141 -14.71 -13.54 19.58
C GLU A 141 -13.58 -13.88 18.60
N SER A 142 -13.93 -14.17 17.34
CA SER A 142 -12.98 -14.55 16.29
C SER A 142 -12.58 -13.39 15.37
N LEU A 143 -13.16 -12.19 15.55
CA LEU A 143 -12.94 -11.04 14.66
C LEU A 143 -11.47 -10.60 14.62
N VAL A 144 -10.80 -10.57 15.77
CA VAL A 144 -9.37 -10.19 15.84
C VAL A 144 -8.53 -11.16 15.01
N SER A 145 -8.76 -12.47 15.17
CA SER A 145 -8.08 -13.49 14.40
C SER A 145 -8.41 -13.42 12.90
N ALA A 146 -9.67 -13.18 12.53
CA ALA A 146 -10.10 -13.07 11.15
C ALA A 146 -9.50 -11.84 10.46
N ASN A 147 -9.46 -10.70 11.15
CA ASN A 147 -8.85 -9.45 10.67
C ASN A 147 -7.31 -9.53 10.58
N SER A 148 -6.67 -10.43 11.29
CA SER A 148 -5.24 -10.73 11.12
C SER A 148 -5.01 -11.71 9.98
N VAL A 149 -5.71 -12.85 9.97
CA VAL A 149 -5.49 -13.96 9.03
C VAL A 149 -5.85 -13.59 7.60
N ALA A 150 -7.01 -12.98 7.36
CA ALA A 150 -7.47 -12.74 5.99
C ALA A 150 -6.60 -11.73 5.21
N PRO A 151 -6.17 -10.58 5.78
CA PRO A 151 -5.23 -9.68 5.10
C PRO A 151 -3.85 -10.32 4.89
N THR A 152 -3.33 -11.04 5.89
CA THR A 152 -2.01 -11.69 5.78
C THR A 152 -2.00 -12.72 4.65
N CYS A 153 -3.01 -13.60 4.59
CA CYS A 153 -3.13 -14.56 3.49
C CYS A 153 -3.36 -13.86 2.14
N GLY A 154 -4.10 -12.75 2.12
CA GLY A 154 -4.24 -11.92 0.93
C GLY A 154 -2.90 -11.37 0.44
N SER A 155 -2.06 -10.84 1.35
CA SER A 155 -0.72 -10.34 1.00
C SER A 155 0.20 -11.47 0.50
N LEU A 156 0.15 -12.65 1.11
CA LEU A 156 0.90 -13.82 0.63
C LEU A 156 0.42 -14.26 -0.76
N ALA A 157 -0.89 -14.28 -1.00
CA ALA A 157 -1.45 -14.61 -2.30
C ALA A 157 -1.03 -13.59 -3.37
N TYR A 158 -1.00 -12.30 -3.04
CA TYR A 158 -0.49 -11.24 -3.92
C TYR A 158 0.98 -11.49 -4.30
N LEU A 159 1.84 -11.80 -3.34
CA LEU A 159 3.24 -12.13 -3.61
C LEU A 159 3.38 -13.38 -4.47
N LEU A 160 2.58 -14.42 -4.20
CA LEU A 160 2.55 -15.63 -5.02
C LEU A 160 2.07 -15.35 -6.44
N GLY A 161 1.06 -14.51 -6.62
CA GLY A 161 0.60 -14.07 -7.94
C GLY A 161 1.70 -13.35 -8.70
N GLY A 162 2.42 -12.44 -8.04
CA GLY A 162 3.57 -11.76 -8.62
C GLY A 162 4.70 -12.73 -9.01
N ALA A 163 4.99 -13.72 -8.16
CA ALA A 163 5.98 -14.75 -8.46
C ALA A 163 5.56 -15.60 -9.66
N VAL A 164 4.28 -15.99 -9.77
CA VAL A 164 3.74 -16.74 -10.91
C VAL A 164 3.82 -15.91 -12.19
N GLY A 165 3.41 -14.64 -12.20
CA GLY A 165 3.52 -13.75 -13.36
C GLY A 165 4.99 -13.61 -13.81
N THR A 166 5.91 -13.38 -12.87
CA THR A 166 7.36 -13.31 -13.18
C THR A 166 7.88 -14.64 -13.73
N GLY A 167 7.44 -15.78 -13.17
CA GLY A 167 7.82 -17.11 -13.65
C GLY A 167 7.30 -17.40 -15.06
N LEU A 168 6.06 -17.04 -15.36
CA LEU A 168 5.50 -17.16 -16.73
C LEU A 168 6.31 -16.35 -17.74
N ARG A 169 6.75 -15.15 -17.35
CA ARG A 169 7.66 -14.33 -18.18
C ARG A 169 8.99 -15.00 -18.45
N ALA A 170 9.61 -15.56 -17.41
CA ALA A 170 10.88 -16.29 -17.53
C ALA A 170 10.77 -17.50 -18.49
N LEU A 171 9.56 -18.06 -18.63
CA LEU A 171 9.25 -19.17 -19.56
C LEU A 171 8.79 -18.69 -20.96
N GLY A 172 8.90 -17.39 -21.27
CA GLY A 172 8.50 -16.86 -22.58
C GLY A 172 7.01 -16.47 -22.69
N GLY A 173 6.29 -16.38 -21.57
CA GLY A 173 4.89 -15.91 -21.53
C GLY A 173 4.76 -14.44 -21.98
N SER A 174 3.61 -14.10 -22.56
CA SER A 174 3.30 -12.74 -23.03
C SER A 174 2.58 -11.92 -21.94
N ASP A 175 2.60 -10.57 -22.08
CA ASP A 175 1.83 -9.65 -21.22
C ASP A 175 0.35 -9.97 -21.26
N VAL A 176 -0.17 -10.34 -22.43
CA VAL A 176 -1.56 -10.71 -22.63
C VAL A 176 -1.93 -11.96 -21.82
N LEU A 177 -1.03 -12.97 -21.78
CA LEU A 177 -1.28 -14.18 -20.99
C LEU A 177 -1.44 -13.87 -19.49
N ASP A 178 -0.53 -13.04 -18.96
CA ASP A 178 -0.60 -12.63 -17.54
C ASP A 178 -1.87 -11.84 -17.23
N VAL A 179 -2.27 -10.92 -18.12
CA VAL A 179 -3.51 -10.13 -17.96
C VAL A 179 -4.73 -11.04 -18.04
N LEU A 180 -4.76 -12.02 -18.94
CA LEU A 180 -5.86 -12.99 -19.04
C LEU A 180 -5.92 -13.90 -17.82
N LEU A 181 -4.78 -14.35 -17.29
CA LEU A 181 -4.71 -15.12 -16.04
C LEU A 181 -5.27 -14.30 -14.87
N ALA A 182 -4.89 -13.03 -14.77
CA ALA A 182 -5.44 -12.12 -13.77
C ALA A 182 -6.95 -11.95 -13.91
N ALA A 183 -7.48 -11.78 -15.14
CA ALA A 183 -8.90 -11.70 -15.40
C ALA A 183 -9.64 -12.98 -14.97
N ALA A 184 -9.11 -14.15 -15.30
CA ALA A 184 -9.68 -15.44 -14.90
C ALA A 184 -9.75 -15.58 -13.37
N GLY A 185 -8.70 -15.17 -12.66
CA GLY A 185 -8.70 -15.17 -11.20
C GLY A 185 -9.72 -14.19 -10.62
N VAL A 186 -9.92 -13.00 -11.21
CA VAL A 186 -10.97 -12.05 -10.77
C VAL A 186 -12.36 -12.64 -11.01
N VAL A 187 -12.59 -13.36 -12.11
CA VAL A 187 -13.86 -14.07 -12.37
C VAL A 187 -14.09 -15.16 -11.32
N ALA A 188 -13.06 -15.93 -10.96
CA ALA A 188 -13.15 -16.92 -9.89
C ALA A 188 -13.44 -16.27 -8.52
N ALA A 189 -12.81 -15.13 -8.21
CA ALA A 189 -13.10 -14.35 -7.00
C ALA A 189 -14.54 -13.83 -6.99
N THR A 190 -15.06 -13.41 -8.13
CA THR A 190 -16.46 -13.00 -8.32
C THR A 190 -17.41 -14.16 -8.01
N TRP A 191 -17.15 -15.32 -8.59
CA TRP A 191 -17.95 -16.52 -8.33
C TRP A 191 -17.99 -16.88 -6.84
N ALA A 192 -16.87 -16.81 -6.13
CA ALA A 192 -16.83 -16.98 -4.67
C ALA A 192 -17.67 -15.92 -3.94
N ALA A 193 -17.59 -14.65 -4.38
CA ALA A 193 -18.35 -13.54 -3.81
C ALA A 193 -19.87 -13.67 -4.01
N THR A 194 -20.33 -14.21 -5.14
CA THR A 194 -21.78 -14.46 -5.37
C THR A 194 -22.37 -15.46 -4.37
N ARG A 195 -21.54 -16.28 -3.75
CA ARG A 195 -21.92 -17.27 -2.73
C ARG A 195 -21.93 -16.74 -1.31
N LEU A 196 -21.53 -15.48 -1.09
CA LEU A 196 -21.64 -14.83 0.22
C LEU A 196 -23.13 -14.73 0.63
N PRO A 197 -23.44 -14.83 1.93
CA PRO A 197 -24.79 -14.54 2.41
C PRO A 197 -25.19 -13.11 2.04
N PHE A 198 -26.47 -12.82 2.06
CA PHE A 198 -26.93 -11.44 1.94
C PHE A 198 -26.43 -10.66 3.16
N ILE A 199 -25.61 -9.64 2.92
CA ILE A 199 -25.09 -8.74 3.93
C ILE A 199 -25.60 -7.35 3.54
N GLY A 200 -26.73 -6.97 4.17
CA GLY A 200 -27.36 -5.66 3.95
C GLY A 200 -26.70 -4.58 4.80
N PRO A 201 -27.02 -3.30 4.56
CA PRO A 201 -26.78 -2.24 5.53
C PRO A 201 -27.64 -2.51 6.77
N ASP A 202 -27.07 -2.24 7.94
CA ASP A 202 -27.75 -2.47 9.22
C ASP A 202 -28.88 -1.44 9.44
N ASP A 203 -28.76 -0.23 8.86
CA ASP A 203 -29.79 0.82 8.83
C ASP A 203 -29.66 1.68 7.56
N THR A 204 -30.78 1.90 6.85
CA THR A 204 -30.85 2.75 5.65
C THR A 204 -31.54 4.09 5.91
N SER A 205 -32.03 4.32 7.13
CA SER A 205 -32.71 5.56 7.49
C SER A 205 -31.75 6.74 7.59
N GLY A 206 -31.90 7.72 6.74
CA GLY A 206 -31.17 8.99 6.83
C GLY A 206 -29.83 9.09 6.09
N ALA A 207 -29.57 8.21 5.12
CA ALA A 207 -28.32 8.25 4.37
C ALA A 207 -28.14 9.58 3.58
N PRO A 208 -27.03 10.34 3.80
CA PRO A 208 -26.78 11.64 3.15
C PRO A 208 -26.63 11.51 1.62
N SER A 209 -26.91 12.56 0.84
CA SER A 209 -26.75 12.55 -0.62
C SER A 209 -25.28 12.46 -1.02
N VAL A 210 -24.97 12.00 -2.26
CA VAL A 210 -23.58 11.90 -2.77
C VAL A 210 -22.86 13.25 -2.66
N GLY A 211 -23.53 14.37 -2.93
CA GLY A 211 -22.96 15.72 -2.78
C GLY A 211 -22.66 16.09 -1.32
N GLN A 212 -23.51 15.68 -0.37
CA GLN A 212 -23.26 15.86 1.05
C GLN A 212 -22.08 15.00 1.52
N ILE A 213 -21.93 13.79 0.95
CA ILE A 213 -20.80 12.93 1.24
C ILE A 213 -19.49 13.56 0.78
N THR A 214 -19.43 14.04 -0.47
CA THR A 214 -18.22 14.68 -1.01
C THR A 214 -17.81 15.87 -0.15
N ARG A 215 -18.77 16.74 0.19
CA ARG A 215 -18.53 17.88 1.06
C ARG A 215 -18.08 17.45 2.46
N SER A 216 -18.73 16.46 3.06
CA SER A 216 -18.40 15.98 4.40
C SER A 216 -17.05 15.26 4.45
N VAL A 217 -16.63 14.55 3.38
CA VAL A 217 -15.32 13.91 3.31
C VAL A 217 -14.20 14.95 3.21
N VAL A 218 -14.33 15.94 2.31
CA VAL A 218 -13.29 16.96 2.13
C VAL A 218 -13.20 17.87 3.37
N THR A 219 -14.33 18.37 3.87
CA THR A 219 -14.35 19.17 5.10
C THR A 219 -13.99 18.34 6.32
N GLY A 220 -14.48 17.10 6.39
CA GLY A 220 -14.20 16.17 7.49
C GLY A 220 -12.75 15.75 7.59
N LEU A 221 -12.03 15.62 6.47
CA LEU A 221 -10.60 15.32 6.48
C LEU A 221 -9.78 16.51 7.04
N ALA A 222 -10.09 17.72 6.58
CA ALA A 222 -9.44 18.93 7.10
C ALA A 222 -9.77 19.16 8.57
N GLU A 223 -11.03 18.96 8.97
CA GLU A 223 -11.49 19.03 10.35
C GLU A 223 -10.86 17.92 11.20
N ALA A 224 -10.79 16.68 10.69
CA ALA A 224 -10.14 15.57 11.36
C ALA A 224 -8.68 15.91 11.71
N VAL A 225 -7.90 16.42 10.75
CA VAL A 225 -6.51 16.82 11.01
C VAL A 225 -6.42 17.95 12.04
N ARG A 226 -7.37 18.89 12.04
CA ARG A 226 -7.40 20.02 13.00
C ARG A 226 -7.82 19.56 14.40
N THR A 227 -8.76 18.62 14.51
CA THR A 227 -9.28 18.12 15.80
C THR A 227 -8.39 17.07 16.43
N LEU A 228 -7.51 16.41 15.66
CA LEU A 228 -6.58 15.42 16.18
C LEU A 228 -5.63 16.01 17.23
N PRO A 229 -5.32 15.28 18.31
CA PRO A 229 -4.31 15.66 19.29
C PRO A 229 -2.96 15.97 18.62
N ARG A 230 -2.19 16.87 19.20
CA ARG A 230 -0.87 17.27 18.66
C ARG A 230 0.03 16.06 18.39
N ARG A 231 0.01 15.06 19.28
CA ARG A 231 0.77 13.80 19.12
C ARG A 231 0.36 13.05 17.85
N ALA A 232 -0.94 12.90 17.61
CA ALA A 232 -1.45 12.23 16.41
C ALA A 232 -1.04 12.96 15.13
N ARG A 233 -1.13 14.29 15.09
CA ARG A 233 -0.65 15.10 13.94
C ARG A 233 0.84 14.92 13.66
N LEU A 234 1.67 14.83 14.72
CA LEU A 234 3.10 14.56 14.58
C LEU A 234 3.36 13.17 14.01
N LEU A 235 2.58 12.16 14.41
CA LEU A 235 2.68 10.82 13.84
C LEU A 235 2.32 10.80 12.35
N LEU A 236 1.32 11.60 11.92
CA LEU A 236 1.01 11.77 10.49
C LEU A 236 2.19 12.40 9.71
N VAL A 237 2.80 13.45 10.27
CA VAL A 237 3.99 14.07 9.66
C VAL A 237 5.14 13.07 9.57
N LEU A 238 5.37 12.28 10.61
CA LEU A 238 6.42 11.25 10.62
C LEU A 238 6.21 10.23 9.50
N VAL A 239 4.98 9.75 9.34
CA VAL A 239 4.63 8.80 8.26
C VAL A 239 4.87 9.43 6.89
N PHE A 240 4.41 10.67 6.68
CA PHE A 240 4.66 11.40 5.44
C PHE A 240 6.15 11.47 5.11
N LEU A 241 6.97 11.90 6.08
CA LEU A 241 8.43 12.03 5.90
C LEU A 241 9.10 10.71 5.55
N THR A 242 8.65 9.59 6.13
CA THR A 242 9.23 8.27 5.82
C THR A 242 8.80 7.72 4.46
N ARG A 243 7.71 8.24 3.88
CA ARG A 243 7.26 7.83 2.53
C ARG A 243 8.01 8.55 1.41
N ILE A 244 8.59 9.73 1.69
CA ILE A 244 9.36 10.47 0.69
C ILE A 244 10.57 9.67 0.19
N PRO A 245 11.48 9.15 1.05
CA PRO A 245 12.59 8.32 0.59
C PRO A 245 12.13 7.09 -0.19
N PHE A 246 11.06 6.43 0.26
CA PHE A 246 10.54 5.23 -0.39
C PHE A 246 10.03 5.50 -1.81
N GLY A 247 9.16 6.52 -1.98
CA GLY A 247 8.58 6.85 -3.30
C GLY A 247 9.63 7.39 -4.29
N PHE A 248 10.54 8.21 -3.79
CA PHE A 248 11.62 8.77 -4.61
C PHE A 248 12.62 7.70 -5.07
N LEU A 249 13.05 6.82 -4.15
CA LEU A 249 13.97 5.72 -4.43
C LEU A 249 13.38 4.73 -5.42
N LEU A 250 12.08 4.47 -5.36
CA LEU A 250 11.39 3.59 -6.32
C LEU A 250 11.55 4.12 -7.75
N LEU A 251 11.31 5.42 -7.96
CA LEU A 251 11.51 6.05 -9.28
C LEU A 251 12.98 6.04 -9.69
N GLN A 252 13.88 6.44 -8.79
CA GLN A 252 15.33 6.46 -9.08
C GLN A 252 15.85 5.06 -9.44
N THR A 253 15.46 4.03 -8.70
CA THR A 253 15.82 2.64 -8.97
C THR A 253 15.37 2.22 -10.37
N LEU A 254 14.16 2.57 -10.76
CA LEU A 254 13.65 2.26 -12.09
C LEU A 254 14.46 2.94 -13.18
N LEU A 255 14.75 4.25 -13.05
CA LEU A 255 15.56 4.99 -14.04
C LEU A 255 16.97 4.41 -14.16
N LEU A 256 17.61 4.06 -13.05
CA LEU A 256 18.95 3.46 -13.03
C LEU A 256 19.00 2.12 -13.77
N PHE A 257 18.05 1.22 -13.54
CA PHE A 257 18.01 -0.11 -14.14
C PHE A 257 17.47 -0.12 -15.58
N ARG A 258 16.80 0.94 -16.03
CA ARG A 258 16.44 1.16 -17.43
C ARG A 258 17.53 1.88 -18.24
N GLY A 259 18.46 2.53 -17.60
CA GLY A 259 19.52 3.32 -18.21
C GLY A 259 20.92 2.81 -17.85
N PRO A 260 21.63 3.48 -16.93
CA PRO A 260 23.05 3.18 -16.68
C PRO A 260 23.36 1.74 -16.27
N PHE A 261 22.41 1.04 -15.63
CA PHE A 261 22.57 -0.35 -15.18
C PHE A 261 21.91 -1.38 -16.12
N GLU A 262 21.43 -0.96 -17.29
CA GLU A 262 20.75 -1.85 -18.23
C GLU A 262 21.70 -2.92 -18.77
N SER A 263 22.95 -2.56 -19.12
CA SER A 263 23.95 -3.50 -19.60
C SER A 263 24.37 -4.47 -18.49
N GLY A 264 23.80 -5.67 -18.50
CA GLY A 264 24.06 -6.76 -17.57
C GLY A 264 23.08 -6.91 -16.41
N HIS A 265 22.25 -5.92 -16.11
CA HIS A 265 21.34 -5.98 -14.96
C HIS A 265 19.87 -5.67 -15.29
N GLY A 266 19.57 -4.70 -16.13
CA GLY A 266 18.24 -4.34 -16.65
C GLY A 266 17.02 -4.72 -15.79
N ALA A 267 16.01 -5.32 -16.42
CA ALA A 267 14.78 -5.78 -15.74
C ALA A 267 15.04 -6.79 -14.62
N ARG A 268 16.08 -7.65 -14.77
CA ARG A 268 16.46 -8.62 -13.73
C ARG A 268 17.00 -7.91 -12.49
N GLY A 269 17.85 -6.91 -12.65
CA GLY A 269 18.41 -6.12 -11.56
C GLY A 269 17.35 -5.31 -10.83
N PHE A 270 16.41 -4.70 -11.57
CA PHE A 270 15.25 -4.05 -11.00
C PHE A 270 14.39 -5.04 -10.19
N GLY A 271 14.14 -6.25 -10.71
CA GLY A 271 13.44 -7.32 -10.01
C GLY A 271 14.12 -7.70 -8.70
N ILE A 272 15.45 -7.81 -8.67
CA ILE A 272 16.23 -8.08 -7.45
C ILE A 272 16.08 -6.92 -6.45
N ALA A 273 16.17 -5.66 -6.90
CA ALA A 273 16.00 -4.50 -6.03
C ALA A 273 14.58 -4.41 -5.45
N ALA A 274 13.57 -4.70 -6.26
CA ALA A 274 12.17 -4.77 -5.83
C ALA A 274 11.95 -5.92 -4.82
N ALA A 275 12.52 -7.10 -5.07
CA ALA A 275 12.47 -8.24 -4.16
C ALA A 275 13.16 -7.92 -2.82
N ALA A 276 14.34 -7.29 -2.84
CA ALA A 276 15.04 -6.85 -1.64
C ALA A 276 14.20 -5.85 -0.82
N SER A 277 13.56 -4.90 -1.49
CA SER A 277 12.62 -3.95 -0.86
C SER A 277 11.42 -4.67 -0.24
N ALA A 278 10.84 -5.66 -0.92
CA ALA A 278 9.74 -6.46 -0.39
C ALA A 278 10.16 -7.30 0.82
N VAL A 279 11.37 -7.90 0.79
CA VAL A 279 11.93 -8.63 1.93
C VAL A 279 12.19 -7.69 3.10
N GLY A 280 12.73 -6.48 2.86
CA GLY A 280 12.89 -5.45 3.88
C GLY A 280 11.56 -5.10 4.55
N PHE A 281 10.54 -4.86 3.76
CA PHE A 281 9.18 -4.57 4.23
C PHE A 281 8.60 -5.73 5.06
N ALA A 282 8.72 -6.97 4.58
CA ALA A 282 8.25 -8.16 5.28
C ALA A 282 9.01 -8.40 6.58
N SER A 283 10.34 -8.24 6.58
CA SER A 283 11.19 -8.42 7.75
C SER A 283 10.79 -7.49 8.90
N ALA A 284 10.36 -6.26 8.60
CA ALA A 284 9.87 -5.33 9.61
C ALA A 284 8.65 -5.85 10.38
N ALA A 285 7.76 -6.61 9.73
CA ALA A 285 6.58 -7.20 10.36
C ALA A 285 6.94 -8.27 11.43
N PHE A 286 8.09 -8.90 11.29
CA PHE A 286 8.61 -9.86 12.28
C PHE A 286 9.48 -9.19 13.34
N VAL A 287 10.35 -8.26 12.94
CA VAL A 287 11.31 -7.59 13.83
C VAL A 287 10.61 -6.63 14.79
N THR A 288 9.63 -5.86 14.30
CA THR A 288 8.95 -4.82 15.11
C THR A 288 8.23 -5.41 16.33
N PRO A 289 7.38 -6.45 16.23
CA PRO A 289 6.71 -7.01 17.40
C PRO A 289 7.67 -7.64 18.42
N TRP A 290 8.84 -8.09 17.97
CA TRP A 290 9.85 -8.69 18.84
C TRP A 290 10.72 -7.64 19.56
N LEU A 291 11.10 -6.56 18.87
CA LEU A 291 12.06 -5.58 19.35
C LEU A 291 11.41 -4.34 19.99
N ALA A 292 10.26 -3.89 19.47
CA ALA A 292 9.58 -2.69 19.98
C ALA A 292 9.16 -2.79 21.46
N PRO A 293 8.67 -3.94 21.98
CA PRO A 293 8.34 -4.05 23.39
C PRO A 293 9.56 -3.92 24.33
N ARG A 294 10.75 -4.31 23.83
CA ARG A 294 12.00 -4.24 24.62
C ARG A 294 12.59 -2.84 24.70
N LEU A 295 12.32 -2.01 23.70
CA LEU A 295 12.92 -0.68 23.55
C LEU A 295 11.94 0.46 23.80
N THR A 296 10.68 0.15 24.04
CA THR A 296 9.53 1.07 23.95
C THR A 296 9.31 1.65 22.54
N ALA A 297 8.08 2.01 22.20
CA ALA A 297 7.69 2.30 20.81
C ALA A 297 8.46 3.47 20.18
N VAL A 298 8.60 4.59 20.91
CA VAL A 298 9.21 5.80 20.37
C VAL A 298 10.74 5.69 20.22
N PRO A 299 11.51 5.24 21.22
CA PRO A 299 12.93 4.96 21.05
C PRO A 299 13.21 3.89 19.98
N TYR A 300 12.34 2.90 19.82
CA TYR A 300 12.44 1.92 18.74
C TYR A 300 12.34 2.59 17.37
N ALA A 301 11.28 3.38 17.12
CA ALA A 301 11.10 4.08 15.86
C ALA A 301 12.27 5.04 15.56
N ALA A 302 12.77 5.78 16.57
CA ALA A 302 13.91 6.68 16.42
C ALA A 302 15.20 5.92 16.03
N ARG A 303 15.44 4.74 16.59
CA ARG A 303 16.58 3.90 16.21
C ARG A 303 16.47 3.33 14.81
N MET A 304 15.25 2.94 14.38
CA MET A 304 15.02 2.48 13.01
C MET A 304 15.23 3.61 11.99
N LEU A 305 14.80 4.82 12.31
CA LEU A 305 15.09 6.01 11.49
C LEU A 305 16.59 6.32 11.44
N ALA A 306 17.29 6.23 12.57
CA ALA A 306 18.74 6.42 12.62
C ALA A 306 19.49 5.36 11.79
N LEU A 307 19.03 4.10 11.82
CA LEU A 307 19.57 3.02 10.97
C LEU A 307 19.37 3.35 9.48
N GLY A 308 18.17 3.78 9.08
CA GLY A 308 17.89 4.19 7.69
C GLY A 308 18.76 5.38 7.27
N ALA A 309 18.91 6.38 8.14
CA ALA A 309 19.79 7.53 7.91
C ALA A 309 21.25 7.10 7.71
N PHE A 310 21.76 6.24 8.57
CA PHE A 310 23.12 5.71 8.49
C PHE A 310 23.38 4.97 7.19
N VAL A 311 22.50 4.05 6.82
CA VAL A 311 22.64 3.27 5.56
C VAL A 311 22.62 4.18 4.34
N CYS A 312 21.70 5.15 4.29
CA CYS A 312 21.63 6.12 3.19
C CYS A 312 22.88 7.02 3.13
N ALA A 313 23.43 7.42 4.28
CA ALA A 313 24.63 8.25 4.34
C ALA A 313 25.89 7.49 3.89
N VAL A 314 26.02 6.22 4.29
CA VAL A 314 27.21 5.40 4.00
C VAL A 314 27.19 4.89 2.56
N LEU A 315 26.04 4.40 2.07
CA LEU A 315 25.92 3.81 0.74
C LEU A 315 25.55 4.80 -0.36
N GLY A 316 25.00 5.96 0.03
CA GLY A 316 24.54 6.98 -0.91
C GLY A 316 25.59 7.48 -1.90
N PRO A 317 26.85 7.71 -1.51
CA PRO A 317 27.90 8.10 -2.43
C PRO A 317 28.24 7.03 -3.50
N PHE A 318 27.92 5.77 -3.23
CA PHE A 318 28.23 4.65 -4.12
C PHE A 318 27.00 4.23 -4.92
N LEU A 319 26.80 4.83 -6.10
CA LEU A 319 25.73 4.47 -7.01
C LEU A 319 26.11 3.22 -7.81
N THR A 320 25.95 2.07 -7.21
CA THR A 320 26.14 0.77 -7.85
C THR A 320 24.84 -0.05 -7.80
N PRO A 321 24.63 -1.05 -8.65
CA PRO A 321 23.45 -1.91 -8.57
C PRO A 321 23.24 -2.51 -7.19
N TRP A 322 24.30 -2.95 -6.53
CA TRP A 322 24.24 -3.55 -5.19
C TRP A 322 23.94 -2.55 -4.08
N SER A 323 24.50 -1.32 -4.15
CA SER A 323 24.18 -0.29 -3.15
C SER A 323 22.69 0.08 -3.20
N ILE A 324 22.11 0.18 -4.39
CA ILE A 324 20.68 0.45 -4.58
C ILE A 324 19.81 -0.69 -4.04
N VAL A 325 20.20 -1.95 -4.24
CA VAL A 325 19.51 -3.13 -3.66
C VAL A 325 19.51 -3.06 -2.12
N VAL A 326 20.67 -2.79 -1.52
CA VAL A 326 20.81 -2.72 -0.05
C VAL A 326 20.05 -1.52 0.52
N VAL A 327 20.18 -0.35 -0.10
CA VAL A 327 19.43 0.85 0.30
C VAL A 327 17.92 0.60 0.17
N GLY A 328 17.46 -0.04 -0.90
CA GLY A 328 16.06 -0.41 -1.11
C GLY A 328 15.52 -1.31 0.01
N PHE A 329 16.28 -2.30 0.43
CA PHE A 329 15.95 -3.13 1.59
C PHE A 329 15.76 -2.28 2.86
N PHE A 330 16.77 -1.47 3.22
CA PHE A 330 16.75 -0.74 4.48
C PHE A 330 15.75 0.43 4.50
N VAL A 331 15.53 1.13 3.38
CA VAL A 331 14.50 2.16 3.26
C VAL A 331 13.11 1.56 3.46
N SER A 332 12.83 0.41 2.83
CA SER A 332 11.58 -0.31 2.98
C SER A 332 11.39 -0.85 4.40
N PHE A 333 12.43 -1.45 4.97
CA PHE A 333 12.46 -1.96 6.34
C PHE A 333 12.17 -0.84 7.35
N THR A 334 12.92 0.27 7.28
CA THR A 334 12.75 1.43 8.17
C THR A 334 11.35 2.03 8.05
N SER A 335 10.88 2.28 6.82
CA SER A 335 9.55 2.84 6.58
C SER A 335 8.46 1.96 7.19
N GLN A 336 8.56 0.64 7.07
CA GLN A 336 7.57 -0.29 7.61
C GLN A 336 7.66 -0.44 9.13
N CYS A 337 8.86 -0.44 9.72
CA CYS A 337 9.04 -0.42 11.18
C CYS A 337 8.37 0.81 11.80
N VAL A 338 8.59 1.98 11.20
CA VAL A 338 7.97 3.23 11.65
C VAL A 338 6.46 3.18 11.45
N LYS A 339 5.99 2.67 10.31
CA LYS A 339 4.56 2.51 10.05
C LYS A 339 3.86 1.69 11.14
N ILE A 340 4.36 0.50 11.45
CA ILE A 340 3.78 -0.39 12.47
C ILE A 340 3.76 0.29 13.84
N THR A 341 4.83 1.03 14.16
CA THR A 341 4.92 1.76 15.43
C THR A 341 3.91 2.90 15.48
N VAL A 342 3.76 3.67 14.39
CA VAL A 342 2.80 4.76 14.30
C VAL A 342 1.36 4.24 14.38
N ASP A 343 1.04 3.14 13.71
CA ASP A 343 -0.28 2.50 13.79
C ASP A 343 -0.63 2.16 15.26
N SER A 344 0.33 1.59 16.00
CA SER A 344 0.14 1.25 17.41
C SER A 344 0.01 2.48 18.31
N LEU A 345 0.81 3.53 18.05
CA LEU A 345 0.76 4.79 18.82
C LEU A 345 -0.53 5.58 18.54
N LEU A 346 -1.05 5.57 17.32
CA LEU A 346 -2.35 6.17 17.00
C LEU A 346 -3.48 5.48 17.75
N GLN A 347 -3.48 4.14 17.76
CA GLN A 347 -4.48 3.36 18.50
C GLN A 347 -4.42 3.59 20.00
N ALA A 348 -3.23 3.86 20.55
CA ALA A 348 -3.05 4.06 21.99
C ALA A 348 -3.35 5.50 22.47
N HIS A 349 -3.30 6.52 21.58
CA HIS A 349 -3.35 7.94 21.98
C HIS A 349 -4.48 8.73 21.32
N VAL A 350 -5.30 8.09 20.50
CA VAL A 350 -6.46 8.73 19.86
C VAL A 350 -7.72 8.08 20.41
N ASP A 351 -8.67 8.89 20.86
CA ASP A 351 -9.95 8.42 21.38
C ASP A 351 -10.71 7.61 20.31
N ASP A 352 -11.44 6.57 20.74
CA ASP A 352 -12.15 5.65 19.84
C ASP A 352 -13.07 6.37 18.84
N HIS A 353 -13.75 7.45 19.27
CA HIS A 353 -14.63 8.23 18.41
C HIS A 353 -13.92 9.03 17.31
N LEU A 354 -12.60 9.28 17.46
CA LEU A 354 -11.75 9.96 16.45
C LEU A 354 -10.88 8.99 15.67
N LEU A 355 -10.78 7.73 16.12
CA LEU A 355 -9.83 6.76 15.55
C LEU A 355 -10.07 6.50 14.05
N GLY A 356 -11.33 6.37 13.64
CA GLY A 356 -11.69 6.21 12.23
C GLY A 356 -11.25 7.40 11.35
N ARG A 357 -11.43 8.63 11.87
CA ARG A 357 -10.99 9.87 11.19
C ARG A 357 -9.46 9.95 11.13
N ALA A 358 -8.77 9.56 12.20
CA ALA A 358 -7.32 9.53 12.27
C ALA A 358 -6.73 8.57 11.24
N PHE A 359 -7.27 7.35 11.11
CA PHE A 359 -6.80 6.39 10.12
C PHE A 359 -7.16 6.78 8.68
N SER A 360 -8.30 7.45 8.45
CA SER A 360 -8.62 8.00 7.13
C SER A 360 -7.64 9.09 6.71
N ALA A 361 -7.29 10.01 7.62
CA ALA A 361 -6.26 11.03 7.38
C ALA A 361 -4.89 10.40 7.18
N TYR A 362 -4.55 9.37 7.97
CA TYR A 362 -3.33 8.60 7.86
C TYR A 362 -3.18 7.96 6.47
N ASP A 363 -4.20 7.27 5.96
CA ASP A 363 -4.15 6.62 4.64
C ASP A 363 -3.93 7.63 3.51
N VAL A 364 -4.58 8.79 3.58
CA VAL A 364 -4.37 9.88 2.61
C VAL A 364 -2.94 10.38 2.66
N VAL A 365 -2.43 10.70 3.84
CA VAL A 365 -1.07 11.23 4.05
C VAL A 365 0.00 10.21 3.63
N TYR A 366 -0.21 8.95 3.99
CA TYR A 366 0.68 7.84 3.64
C TYR A 366 0.87 7.66 2.13
N ASN A 367 -0.24 7.67 1.38
CA ASN A 367 -0.20 7.50 -0.07
C ASN A 367 0.20 8.80 -0.79
N ALA A 368 -0.28 9.96 -0.31
CA ALA A 368 0.10 11.27 -0.86
C ALA A 368 1.61 11.52 -0.77
N GLY A 369 2.25 11.11 0.34
CA GLY A 369 3.71 11.22 0.51
C GLY A 369 4.49 10.46 -0.56
N MET A 370 4.02 9.27 -0.93
CA MET A 370 4.65 8.46 -1.97
C MET A 370 4.47 9.05 -3.38
N VAL A 371 3.25 9.50 -3.70
CA VAL A 371 2.94 10.14 -4.99
C VAL A 371 3.71 11.45 -5.14
N ALA A 372 3.71 12.31 -4.11
CA ALA A 372 4.43 13.57 -4.12
C ALA A 372 5.95 13.35 -4.28
N ALA A 373 6.51 12.33 -3.63
CA ALA A 373 7.92 12.00 -3.75
C ALA A 373 8.28 11.50 -5.17
N ALA A 374 7.44 10.66 -5.78
CA ALA A 374 7.65 10.21 -7.16
C ALA A 374 7.52 11.38 -8.15
N ALA A 375 6.52 12.25 -7.97
CA ALA A 375 6.35 13.45 -8.79
C ALA A 375 7.53 14.43 -8.65
N LEU A 376 7.99 14.68 -7.42
CA LEU A 376 9.17 15.50 -7.17
C LEU A 376 10.41 14.87 -7.80
N GLY A 377 10.59 13.56 -7.65
CA GLY A 377 11.68 12.83 -8.28
C GLY A 377 11.70 12.98 -9.80
N ALA A 378 10.53 12.93 -10.45
CA ALA A 378 10.40 13.13 -11.89
C ALA A 378 10.80 14.54 -12.37
N LEU A 379 10.63 15.55 -11.51
CA LEU A 379 10.99 16.93 -11.81
C LEU A 379 12.47 17.23 -11.61
N VAL A 380 13.13 16.54 -10.67
CA VAL A 380 14.50 16.92 -10.24
C VAL A 380 15.57 15.88 -10.57
N LEU A 381 15.19 14.62 -10.85
CA LEU A 381 16.14 13.60 -11.27
C LEU A 381 16.55 13.78 -12.74
N PRO A 382 17.82 13.56 -13.07
CA PRO A 382 18.21 13.40 -14.47
C PRO A 382 17.51 12.16 -15.09
N ALA A 383 17.28 12.19 -16.40
CA ALA A 383 16.62 11.08 -17.10
C ALA A 383 17.30 9.71 -16.90
N THR A 384 18.60 9.71 -16.62
CA THR A 384 19.38 8.51 -16.30
C THR A 384 19.20 8.01 -14.87
N GLY A 385 18.64 8.81 -13.96
CA GLY A 385 18.59 8.49 -12.52
C GLY A 385 19.94 8.61 -11.79
N LEU A 386 21.03 8.94 -12.50
CA LEU A 386 22.38 9.07 -11.92
C LEU A 386 22.47 10.34 -11.07
N ALA A 387 22.11 10.22 -9.80
CA ALA A 387 22.23 11.28 -8.81
C ALA A 387 22.50 10.67 -7.43
N TRP A 388 23.54 11.11 -6.73
CA TRP A 388 23.89 10.66 -5.39
C TRP A 388 23.16 11.45 -4.29
N TRP A 389 22.85 12.71 -4.56
CA TRP A 389 22.24 13.64 -3.60
C TRP A 389 20.88 13.20 -3.03
N PRO A 390 20.02 12.40 -3.75
CA PRO A 390 18.78 11.93 -3.13
C PRO A 390 19.03 11.06 -1.91
N LEU A 391 20.01 10.14 -1.98
CA LEU A 391 20.31 9.26 -0.86
C LEU A 391 20.87 10.06 0.34
N ALA A 392 21.67 11.10 0.08
CA ALA A 392 22.10 12.03 1.12
C ALA A 392 20.91 12.81 1.72
N SER A 393 19.96 13.22 0.90
CA SER A 393 18.71 13.87 1.36
C SER A 393 17.87 12.91 2.22
N PHE A 394 17.79 11.63 1.88
CA PHE A 394 17.08 10.63 2.68
C PHE A 394 17.74 10.45 4.06
N ALA A 395 19.06 10.46 4.12
CA ALA A 395 19.78 10.42 5.39
C ALA A 395 19.40 11.62 6.28
N VAL A 396 19.33 12.82 5.71
CA VAL A 396 18.92 14.03 6.42
C VAL A 396 17.46 13.96 6.88
N ILE A 397 16.54 13.51 5.99
CA ILE A 397 15.12 13.35 6.32
C ILE A 397 14.93 12.36 7.47
N TYR A 398 15.57 11.20 7.42
CA TYR A 398 15.47 10.19 8.47
C TYR A 398 16.12 10.65 9.80
N ALA A 399 17.27 11.29 9.74
CA ALA A 399 17.91 11.85 10.93
C ALA A 399 17.06 12.97 11.57
N GLY A 400 16.52 13.87 10.75
CA GLY A 400 15.60 14.91 11.19
C GLY A 400 14.33 14.34 11.81
N ALA A 401 13.74 13.31 11.19
CA ALA A 401 12.56 12.62 11.71
C ALA A 401 12.85 11.93 13.06
N ALA A 402 14.01 11.29 13.21
CA ALA A 402 14.43 10.66 14.45
C ALA A 402 14.60 11.71 15.59
N MET A 403 15.25 12.83 15.30
CA MET A 403 15.44 13.93 16.26
C MET A 403 14.09 14.58 16.62
N LEU A 404 13.24 14.82 15.64
CA LEU A 404 11.90 15.39 15.86
C LEU A 404 11.09 14.51 16.79
N LEU A 405 11.05 13.21 16.50
CA LEU A 405 10.34 12.22 17.30
C LEU A 405 10.86 12.19 18.75
N GLY A 406 12.17 12.14 18.95
CA GLY A 406 12.79 12.12 20.27
C GLY A 406 12.49 13.39 21.08
N ARG A 407 12.65 14.58 20.49
CA ARG A 407 12.44 15.86 21.19
C ARG A 407 10.99 16.14 21.54
N LEU A 408 10.07 15.81 20.66
CA LEU A 408 8.66 16.14 20.86
C LEU A 408 7.97 15.15 21.80
N TRP A 409 8.42 13.91 21.80
CA TRP A 409 7.90 12.91 22.72
C TRP A 409 8.39 13.10 24.15
N SER A 410 9.67 13.44 24.35
CA SER A 410 10.22 13.74 25.68
C SER A 410 9.53 14.96 26.32
N ARG A 411 9.24 16.03 25.58
CA ARG A 411 8.52 17.20 26.08
C ARG A 411 7.07 16.90 26.45
N ALA A 412 6.43 15.98 25.76
CA ALA A 412 5.06 15.61 26.03
C ALA A 412 4.90 14.74 27.28
N THR A 413 5.88 13.90 27.60
CA THR A 413 5.91 13.12 28.85
C THR A 413 6.12 13.99 30.09
N VAL A 414 6.89 15.07 29.99
CA VAL A 414 7.07 16.03 31.11
C VAL A 414 5.77 16.77 31.42
N LEU A 415 5.04 17.21 30.39
CA LEU A 415 3.77 17.97 30.56
C LEU A 415 2.61 17.10 31.09
N ASP A 416 2.61 15.78 30.83
CA ASP A 416 1.57 14.89 31.36
C ASP A 416 1.84 14.51 32.84
N HIS A 417 3.10 14.59 33.32
CA HIS A 417 3.42 14.39 34.75
C HIS A 417 3.12 15.64 35.60
N GLU A 418 2.97 16.81 34.98
CA GLU A 418 2.66 18.08 35.67
C GLU A 418 1.12 18.35 35.77
N ARG A 419 0.26 17.49 35.20
CA ARG A 419 -1.18 17.58 35.45
C ARG A 419 -1.51 16.83 36.74
N PRO A 420 -1.88 17.51 37.83
CA PRO A 420 -2.40 16.85 39.02
C PRO A 420 -3.67 16.08 38.65
N LEU A 421 -3.75 14.84 39.12
CA LEU A 421 -4.98 14.06 39.07
C LEU A 421 -6.03 14.84 39.86
N GLY A 422 -6.93 15.55 39.15
CA GLY A 422 -8.10 16.19 39.66
C GLY A 422 -9.34 15.38 39.32
#